data_0a5b3778ece1c6cf5ccfa8fcb9444562
#
_entry.id   0a5b3778ece1c6cf5ccfa8fcb9444562
#
_cell.length_a   1.000
_cell.length_b   1.000
_cell.length_c   1.000
_cell.angle_alpha   90.00
_cell.angle_beta   90.00
_cell.angle_gamma   90.00
#
_symmetry.space_group_name_H-M   'P 1'
#
loop_
_entity.id
_entity.type
_entity.pdbx_description
1 polymer ?
#
loop_
_entity_poly.entity_id
_entity_poly.type
_entity_poly.pdbx_seq_one_letter_code
_entity_poly.pdbx_strand_id
1 'polypeptide(L)'
;CTWGTSDLVELQRNMKYFGIENSLEYPLFYYDIQKLFSIDREDGKSRRSLETAVDILGIEKNTDFHSAISDAEYTAKVFEDIDFERVREYFSIDTYRIPASVRDEIRVNYGTYEKYITKGYDTKEELVNNTSLLSTKCYLCNKTARKKIRWFSMNSKMHYCLAECKEHGYIKGRFRIREDDNGKYYASRVLKLTGEAGAEEVRQRQLEVRKRRRNKRQKKKS
;
A
#
# COMPACT_ATOMS: atom_id res chain seq x y z
N CYS A 1 -8.57 3.97 15.07
CA CYS A 1 -7.13 3.65 14.99
C CYS A 1 -6.92 2.16 15.20
N THR A 2 -5.86 1.60 14.63
CA THR A 2 -5.49 0.18 14.76
C THR A 2 -3.98 0.03 14.82
N TRP A 3 -3.49 -1.11 15.34
CA TRP A 3 -2.09 -1.48 15.20
C TRP A 3 -1.91 -2.35 13.94
N GLY A 4 -1.69 -1.70 12.79
CA GLY A 4 -1.59 -2.37 11.49
C GLY A 4 -2.93 -2.45 10.75
N THR A 5 -3.01 -3.35 9.78
CA THR A 5 -4.13 -3.40 8.82
C THR A 5 -5.09 -4.57 9.02
N SER A 6 -4.77 -5.51 9.90
CA SER A 6 -5.55 -6.75 10.08
C SER A 6 -6.85 -6.54 10.85
N ASP A 7 -6.84 -5.70 11.88
CA ASP A 7 -7.94 -5.57 12.83
C ASP A 7 -9.26 -5.14 12.16
N LEU A 8 -9.20 -4.15 11.26
CA LEU A 8 -10.39 -3.72 10.51
C LEU A 8 -10.91 -4.78 9.55
N VAL A 9 -10.02 -5.57 8.97
CA VAL A 9 -10.42 -6.67 8.07
C VAL A 9 -11.13 -7.76 8.88
N GLU A 10 -10.57 -8.15 10.02
CA GLU A 10 -11.17 -9.17 10.88
C GLU A 10 -12.48 -8.70 11.52
N LEU A 11 -12.56 -7.43 11.93
CA LEU A 11 -13.81 -6.84 12.40
C LEU A 11 -14.91 -6.98 11.34
N GLN A 12 -14.65 -6.55 10.10
CA GLN A 12 -15.63 -6.60 9.02
C GLN A 12 -15.98 -8.04 8.61
N ARG A 13 -15.03 -8.98 8.68
CA ARG A 13 -15.30 -10.41 8.50
C ARG A 13 -16.21 -10.95 9.57
N ASN A 14 -15.97 -10.61 10.84
CA ASN A 14 -16.82 -11.01 11.95
C ASN A 14 -18.24 -10.43 11.81
N MET A 15 -18.35 -9.13 11.45
CA MET A 15 -19.68 -8.54 11.16
C MET A 15 -20.43 -9.35 10.10
N LYS A 16 -19.76 -9.67 8.99
CA LYS A 16 -20.34 -10.49 7.91
C LYS A 16 -20.73 -11.89 8.40
N TYR A 17 -19.86 -12.55 9.19
CA TYR A 17 -20.10 -13.89 9.69
C TYR A 17 -21.32 -13.94 10.63
N PHE A 18 -21.48 -12.96 11.50
CA PHE A 18 -22.60 -12.88 12.46
C PHE A 18 -23.85 -12.19 11.88
N GLY A 19 -23.87 -11.85 10.59
CA GLY A 19 -25.01 -11.16 9.96
C GLY A 19 -25.23 -9.74 10.46
N ILE A 20 -24.21 -9.10 11.01
CA ILE A 20 -24.23 -7.70 11.46
C ILE A 20 -24.02 -6.80 10.26
N GLU A 21 -24.89 -5.81 10.08
CA GLU A 21 -24.73 -4.80 9.04
C GLU A 21 -23.44 -4.02 9.21
N ASN A 22 -22.65 -3.91 8.15
CA ASN A 22 -21.44 -3.11 8.15
C ASN A 22 -21.77 -1.61 8.03
N SER A 23 -21.91 -0.94 9.15
CA SER A 23 -22.21 0.49 9.26
C SER A 23 -21.00 1.41 9.07
N LEU A 24 -19.80 0.86 8.84
CA LEU A 24 -18.62 1.66 8.58
C LEU A 24 -18.77 2.43 7.26
N GLU A 25 -18.30 3.68 7.24
CA GLU A 25 -18.32 4.53 6.04
C GLU A 25 -17.57 3.90 4.86
N TYR A 26 -17.89 4.34 3.65
CA TYR A 26 -17.16 3.99 2.45
C TYR A 26 -16.86 5.24 1.60
N PRO A 27 -15.59 5.46 1.18
CA PRO A 27 -14.39 4.68 1.54
C PRO A 27 -13.98 4.90 3.01
N LEU A 28 -13.53 3.84 3.68
CA LEU A 28 -13.09 3.93 5.06
C LEU A 28 -11.62 4.34 5.13
N PHE A 29 -11.38 5.51 5.72
CA PHE A 29 -10.05 6.01 6.05
C PHE A 29 -9.78 5.82 7.54
N TYR A 30 -8.56 5.44 7.90
CA TYR A 30 -8.20 5.20 9.29
C TYR A 30 -6.72 5.46 9.55
N TYR A 31 -6.36 5.57 10.82
CA TYR A 31 -4.98 5.68 11.25
C TYR A 31 -4.45 4.31 11.66
N ASP A 32 -3.46 3.84 10.90
CA ASP A 32 -2.63 2.67 11.21
C ASP A 32 -1.45 3.16 12.06
N ILE A 33 -1.56 3.00 13.38
CA ILE A 33 -0.59 3.53 14.34
C ILE A 33 0.78 2.90 14.15
N GLN A 34 0.88 1.64 13.76
CA GLN A 34 2.14 0.99 13.40
C GLN A 34 2.86 1.73 12.25
N LYS A 35 2.09 2.17 11.25
CA LYS A 35 2.61 2.96 10.13
C LYS A 35 3.03 4.37 10.58
N LEU A 36 2.19 5.03 11.38
CA LEU A 36 2.46 6.38 11.87
C LEU A 36 3.68 6.40 12.79
N PHE A 37 3.80 5.44 13.70
CA PHE A 37 4.99 5.25 14.53
C PHE A 37 6.27 5.13 13.69
N SER A 38 6.24 4.29 12.65
CA SER A 38 7.40 4.15 11.77
C SER A 38 7.77 5.46 11.05
N ILE A 39 6.77 6.26 10.64
CA ILE A 39 7.02 7.56 9.98
C ILE A 39 7.58 8.59 10.96
N ASP A 40 7.09 8.58 12.20
CA ASP A 40 7.47 9.54 13.23
C ASP A 40 8.83 9.22 13.86
N ARG A 41 9.06 7.96 14.22
CA ARG A 41 10.20 7.53 15.06
C ARG A 41 11.28 6.76 14.30
N GLU A 42 11.02 6.30 13.06
CA GLU A 42 11.93 5.44 12.32
C GLU A 42 12.09 5.89 10.85
N ASP A 43 12.17 4.92 9.94
CA ASP A 43 12.45 5.12 8.50
C ASP A 43 11.19 5.26 7.61
N GLY A 44 10.01 5.21 8.20
CA GLY A 44 8.71 5.21 7.51
C GLY A 44 8.40 3.93 6.72
N LYS A 45 9.25 2.90 6.83
CA LYS A 45 9.12 1.63 6.09
C LYS A 45 9.01 0.42 7.01
N SER A 46 9.71 0.44 8.13
CA SER A 46 9.71 -0.62 9.15
C SER A 46 8.30 -0.81 9.70
N ARG A 47 8.00 -2.03 10.09
CA ARG A 47 6.73 -2.39 10.75
C ARG A 47 7.08 -3.21 11.98
N ARG A 48 7.20 -2.51 13.12
CA ARG A 48 7.54 -3.12 14.42
C ARG A 48 6.32 -3.81 15.01
N SER A 49 6.55 -4.80 15.87
CA SER A 49 5.49 -5.28 16.74
C SER A 49 5.07 -4.18 17.73
N LEU A 50 3.88 -4.28 18.30
CA LEU A 50 3.41 -3.34 19.32
C LEU A 50 4.36 -3.34 20.52
N GLU A 51 4.76 -4.52 20.98
CA GLU A 51 5.72 -4.68 22.07
C GLU A 51 7.05 -3.95 21.80
N THR A 52 7.61 -4.10 20.60
CA THR A 52 8.84 -3.39 20.21
C THR A 52 8.65 -1.87 20.23
N ALA A 53 7.50 -1.36 19.79
CA ALA A 53 7.22 0.08 19.82
C ALA A 53 7.10 0.60 21.26
N VAL A 54 6.45 -0.16 22.14
CA VAL A 54 6.33 0.12 23.58
C VAL A 54 7.73 0.20 24.21
N ASP A 55 8.63 -0.75 23.88
CA ASP A 55 10.03 -0.76 24.37
C ASP A 55 10.82 0.46 23.87
N ILE A 56 10.70 0.81 22.59
CA ILE A 56 11.39 1.97 22.00
C ILE A 56 10.96 3.28 22.68
N LEU A 57 9.69 3.41 23.05
CA LEU A 57 9.15 4.59 23.73
C LEU A 57 9.34 4.58 25.25
N GLY A 58 9.85 3.48 25.82
CA GLY A 58 10.01 3.34 27.27
C GLY A 58 8.68 3.32 28.02
N ILE A 59 7.60 2.90 27.38
CA ILE A 59 6.28 2.80 28.00
C ILE A 59 6.28 1.64 29.02
N GLU A 60 5.83 1.91 30.23
CA GLU A 60 5.79 0.90 31.30
C GLU A 60 4.80 -0.23 30.95
N LYS A 61 5.28 -1.49 31.07
CA LYS A 61 4.50 -2.70 30.79
C LYS A 61 3.78 -3.17 32.05
N ASN A 62 2.52 -2.75 32.19
CA ASN A 62 1.70 -3.07 33.37
C ASN A 62 0.76 -4.25 33.15
N THR A 63 0.60 -4.71 31.92
CA THR A 63 -0.27 -5.82 31.53
C THR A 63 0.41 -6.71 30.50
N ASP A 64 -0.01 -7.96 30.41
CA ASP A 64 0.50 -8.91 29.43
C ASP A 64 -0.01 -8.56 28.03
N PHE A 65 0.87 -8.68 27.03
CA PHE A 65 0.51 -8.60 25.62
C PHE A 65 -0.38 -9.79 25.19
N HIS A 66 -1.00 -9.67 24.03
CA HIS A 66 -1.87 -10.68 23.39
C HIS A 66 -3.27 -10.78 23.96
N SER A 67 -3.70 -9.82 24.79
CA SER A 67 -5.11 -9.62 25.06
C SER A 67 -5.62 -8.41 24.26
N ALA A 68 -6.83 -8.48 23.71
CA ALA A 68 -7.39 -7.40 22.89
C ALA A 68 -7.45 -6.06 23.65
N ILE A 69 -7.71 -6.11 24.95
CA ILE A 69 -7.78 -4.91 25.82
C ILE A 69 -6.38 -4.31 26.01
N SER A 70 -5.40 -5.15 26.42
CA SER A 70 -4.03 -4.68 26.63
C SER A 70 -3.40 -4.13 25.33
N ASP A 71 -3.61 -4.80 24.20
CA ASP A 71 -3.11 -4.36 22.91
C ASP A 71 -3.75 -3.03 22.49
N ALA A 72 -5.04 -2.80 22.79
CA ALA A 72 -5.71 -1.52 22.57
C ALA A 72 -5.14 -0.42 23.47
N GLU A 73 -4.92 -0.69 24.77
CA GLU A 73 -4.32 0.25 25.71
C GLU A 73 -2.90 0.65 25.31
N TYR A 74 -2.04 -0.30 24.96
CA TYR A 74 -0.68 -0.01 24.48
C TYR A 74 -0.71 0.74 23.15
N THR A 75 -1.62 0.42 22.24
CA THR A 75 -1.79 1.15 21.00
C THR A 75 -2.18 2.61 21.26
N ALA A 76 -3.06 2.86 22.24
CA ALA A 76 -3.44 4.21 22.65
C ALA A 76 -2.24 4.97 23.24
N LYS A 77 -1.47 4.36 24.13
CA LYS A 77 -0.26 4.96 24.72
C LYS A 77 0.80 5.30 23.64
N VAL A 78 1.02 4.41 22.68
CA VAL A 78 1.90 4.69 21.54
C VAL A 78 1.36 5.85 20.70
N PHE A 79 0.04 5.92 20.49
CA PHE A 79 -0.58 7.03 19.76
C PHE A 79 -0.43 8.37 20.48
N GLU A 80 -0.53 8.42 21.79
CA GLU A 80 -0.31 9.62 22.60
C GLU A 80 1.12 10.17 22.50
N ASP A 81 2.10 9.30 22.29
CA ASP A 81 3.52 9.66 22.17
C ASP A 81 3.92 10.12 20.76
N ILE A 82 3.15 9.76 19.72
CA ILE A 82 3.40 10.17 18.33
C ILE A 82 3.08 11.65 18.14
N ASP A 83 3.94 12.39 17.45
CA ASP A 83 3.60 13.75 16.94
C ASP A 83 2.54 13.63 15.83
N PHE A 84 1.28 13.60 16.26
CA PHE A 84 0.14 13.39 15.37
C PHE A 84 0.01 14.51 14.32
N GLU A 85 0.30 15.76 14.64
CA GLU A 85 0.22 16.86 13.68
C GLU A 85 1.19 16.68 12.51
N ARG A 86 2.35 16.10 12.77
CA ARG A 86 3.35 15.77 11.76
C ARG A 86 2.91 14.62 10.85
N VAL A 87 2.15 13.66 11.35
CA VAL A 87 1.87 12.39 10.63
C VAL A 87 0.42 12.21 10.21
N ARG A 88 -0.52 13.07 10.61
CA ARG A 88 -1.97 12.93 10.33
C ARG A 88 -2.32 12.82 8.86
N GLU A 89 -1.52 13.42 7.96
CA GLU A 89 -1.74 13.32 6.52
C GLU A 89 -1.47 11.90 5.97
N TYR A 90 -0.83 11.03 6.74
CA TYR A 90 -0.50 9.66 6.31
C TYR A 90 -1.54 8.63 6.73
N PHE A 91 -2.82 8.97 6.69
CA PHE A 91 -3.89 8.01 6.95
C PHE A 91 -3.84 6.79 6.02
N SER A 92 -4.47 5.71 6.42
CA SER A 92 -4.59 4.48 5.66
C SER A 92 -5.97 4.36 5.03
N ILE A 93 -6.10 3.51 4.02
CA ILE A 93 -7.34 3.25 3.30
C ILE A 93 -7.66 1.78 3.52
N ASP A 94 -8.81 1.51 4.09
CA ASP A 94 -9.33 0.14 4.16
C ASP A 94 -9.65 -0.39 2.76
N THR A 95 -9.36 -1.65 2.54
CA THR A 95 -9.61 -2.34 1.26
C THR A 95 -10.34 -3.66 1.45
N TYR A 96 -11.02 -3.85 2.57
CA TYR A 96 -11.93 -4.98 2.75
C TYR A 96 -13.12 -4.86 1.79
N ARG A 97 -13.74 -3.67 1.76
CA ARG A 97 -14.68 -3.30 0.71
C ARG A 97 -13.93 -2.58 -0.40
N ILE A 98 -13.89 -3.19 -1.58
CA ILE A 98 -13.26 -2.59 -2.76
C ILE A 98 -14.25 -1.73 -3.55
N PRO A 99 -13.77 -0.76 -4.37
CA PRO A 99 -14.64 0.02 -5.23
C PRO A 99 -15.51 -0.86 -6.14
N ALA A 100 -16.81 -0.58 -6.17
CA ALA A 100 -17.76 -1.34 -6.99
C ALA A 100 -17.72 -0.91 -8.46
N SER A 101 -17.47 0.37 -8.73
CA SER A 101 -17.44 0.93 -10.08
C SER A 101 -16.23 1.83 -10.29
N VAL A 102 -16.01 2.28 -11.53
CA VAL A 102 -14.94 3.25 -11.87
C VAL A 102 -15.12 4.57 -11.13
N ARG A 103 -16.35 4.96 -10.80
CA ARG A 103 -16.66 6.21 -10.08
C ARG A 103 -16.26 6.14 -8.62
N ASP A 104 -16.23 4.93 -8.07
CA ASP A 104 -15.91 4.68 -6.66
C ASP A 104 -14.41 4.44 -6.45
N GLU A 105 -13.62 4.39 -7.53
CA GLU A 105 -12.17 4.17 -7.44
C GLU A 105 -11.50 5.25 -6.59
N ILE A 106 -10.66 4.81 -5.65
CA ILE A 106 -10.08 5.69 -4.64
C ILE A 106 -8.73 6.22 -5.12
N ARG A 107 -8.59 7.54 -5.14
CA ARG A 107 -7.32 8.20 -5.47
C ARG A 107 -7.01 9.25 -4.42
N VAL A 108 -5.88 9.08 -3.75
CA VAL A 108 -5.42 9.99 -2.70
C VAL A 108 -4.00 10.46 -3.03
N ASN A 109 -3.82 11.77 -3.05
CA ASN A 109 -2.51 12.40 -3.16
C ASN A 109 -2.04 12.82 -1.76
N TYR A 110 -0.98 12.17 -1.26
CA TYR A 110 -0.36 12.45 0.04
C TYR A 110 0.75 13.51 -0.02
N GLY A 111 0.86 14.24 -1.13
CA GLY A 111 1.97 15.18 -1.35
C GLY A 111 3.29 14.49 -1.70
N THR A 112 3.71 13.52 -0.91
CA THR A 112 4.94 12.73 -1.11
C THR A 112 4.77 11.52 -2.04
N TYR A 113 3.54 11.06 -2.24
CA TYR A 113 3.17 10.00 -3.19
C TYR A 113 1.65 10.03 -3.47
N GLU A 114 1.24 9.39 -4.56
CA GLU A 114 -0.18 9.12 -4.85
C GLU A 114 -0.47 7.64 -4.61
N LYS A 115 -1.60 7.35 -3.99
CA LYS A 115 -2.17 6.01 -3.90
C LYS A 115 -3.47 5.95 -4.70
N TYR A 116 -3.64 4.86 -5.47
CA TYR A 116 -4.81 4.61 -6.29
C TYR A 116 -5.27 3.17 -6.11
N ILE A 117 -6.56 2.98 -5.83
CA ILE A 117 -7.19 1.67 -5.65
C ILE A 117 -8.26 1.52 -6.73
N THR A 118 -8.14 0.48 -7.54
CA THR A 118 -9.08 0.19 -8.62
C THR A 118 -10.33 -0.50 -8.11
N LYS A 119 -11.37 -0.48 -8.91
CA LYS A 119 -12.51 -1.39 -8.74
C LYS A 119 -12.09 -2.86 -8.85
N GLY A 120 -13.01 -3.76 -8.51
CA GLY A 120 -12.85 -5.20 -8.75
C GLY A 120 -13.03 -5.58 -10.21
N TYR A 121 -12.25 -6.58 -10.67
CA TYR A 121 -12.29 -7.19 -12.00
C TYR A 121 -12.46 -8.70 -11.87
N ASP A 122 -13.07 -9.33 -12.87
CA ASP A 122 -13.25 -10.80 -12.86
C ASP A 122 -11.93 -11.52 -13.12
N THR A 123 -11.03 -10.92 -13.88
CA THR A 123 -9.76 -11.52 -14.25
C THR A 123 -8.57 -10.58 -13.97
N LYS A 124 -7.42 -11.19 -13.69
CA LYS A 124 -6.15 -10.44 -13.59
C LYS A 124 -5.75 -9.78 -14.91
N GLU A 125 -6.15 -10.38 -16.03
CA GLU A 125 -5.85 -9.87 -17.36
C GLU A 125 -6.56 -8.55 -17.62
N GLU A 126 -7.86 -8.46 -17.34
CA GLU A 126 -8.62 -7.21 -17.43
C GLU A 126 -7.99 -6.13 -16.55
N LEU A 127 -7.67 -6.47 -15.30
CA LEU A 127 -7.06 -5.53 -14.37
C LEU A 127 -5.72 -4.98 -14.88
N VAL A 128 -4.80 -5.83 -15.36
CA VAL A 128 -3.47 -5.37 -15.81
C VAL A 128 -3.50 -4.63 -17.16
N ASN A 129 -4.60 -4.70 -17.88
CA ASN A 129 -4.84 -3.94 -19.12
C ASN A 129 -5.57 -2.60 -18.87
N ASN A 130 -5.97 -2.31 -17.61
CA ASN A 130 -6.64 -1.08 -17.27
C ASN A 130 -5.74 0.15 -17.49
N THR A 131 -6.16 1.07 -18.34
CA THR A 131 -5.38 2.26 -18.72
C THR A 131 -5.17 3.23 -17.57
N SER A 132 -6.15 3.38 -16.67
CA SER A 132 -6.04 4.22 -15.48
C SER A 132 -5.00 3.66 -14.50
N LEU A 133 -4.99 2.32 -14.31
CA LEU A 133 -3.98 1.65 -13.50
C LEU A 133 -2.57 1.84 -14.07
N LEU A 134 -2.43 1.75 -15.39
CA LEU A 134 -1.15 1.88 -16.09
C LEU A 134 -0.72 3.33 -16.36
N SER A 135 -1.53 4.30 -15.97
CA SER A 135 -1.21 5.72 -16.13
C SER A 135 0.01 6.08 -15.27
N THR A 136 0.90 6.89 -15.85
CA THR A 136 2.10 7.45 -15.18
C THR A 136 2.07 8.97 -15.17
N LYS A 137 0.86 9.59 -15.17
CA LYS A 137 0.75 11.03 -14.98
C LYS A 137 1.40 11.44 -13.65
N CYS A 138 2.08 12.56 -13.66
CA CYS A 138 2.69 13.12 -12.47
C CYS A 138 1.60 13.57 -11.51
N TYR A 139 1.62 13.09 -10.28
CA TYR A 139 0.59 13.38 -9.27
C TYR A 139 0.69 14.82 -8.71
N LEU A 140 1.79 15.55 -8.99
CA LEU A 140 1.94 16.96 -8.59
C LEU A 140 1.42 17.92 -9.66
N CYS A 141 1.80 17.72 -10.94
CA CYS A 141 1.41 18.65 -12.03
C CYS A 141 0.37 18.05 -12.98
N ASN A 142 -0.05 16.81 -12.79
CA ASN A 142 -1.00 16.07 -13.64
C ASN A 142 -0.60 15.91 -15.12
N LYS A 143 0.65 16.29 -15.49
CA LYS A 143 1.18 16.13 -16.85
C LYS A 143 1.63 14.69 -17.10
N THR A 144 1.53 14.26 -18.35
CA THR A 144 2.00 12.92 -18.75
C THR A 144 3.52 12.82 -18.61
N ALA A 145 3.99 11.88 -17.82
CA ALA A 145 5.41 11.58 -17.65
C ALA A 145 5.89 10.60 -18.74
N ARG A 146 7.12 10.80 -19.24
CA ARG A 146 7.74 9.91 -20.22
C ARG A 146 8.11 8.58 -19.58
N LYS A 147 7.57 7.48 -20.09
CA LYS A 147 7.91 6.14 -19.62
C LYS A 147 9.35 5.78 -19.98
N LYS A 148 10.23 5.65 -19.00
CA LYS A 148 11.62 5.15 -19.15
C LYS A 148 11.63 3.62 -19.11
N ILE A 149 10.84 3.03 -18.20
CA ILE A 149 10.60 1.60 -18.10
C ILE A 149 9.09 1.40 -18.03
N ARG A 150 8.55 0.69 -19.02
CA ARG A 150 7.13 0.31 -19.02
C ARG A 150 6.82 -0.60 -17.84
N TRP A 151 5.55 -0.69 -17.44
CA TRP A 151 5.11 -1.63 -16.41
C TRP A 151 5.57 -3.05 -16.71
N PHE A 152 6.22 -3.66 -15.75
CA PHE A 152 6.68 -5.05 -15.83
C PHE A 152 6.35 -5.80 -14.54
N SER A 153 6.03 -7.08 -14.69
CA SER A 153 5.74 -7.96 -13.57
C SER A 153 7.02 -8.48 -12.94
N MET A 154 7.18 -8.27 -11.66
CA MET A 154 8.22 -8.88 -10.82
C MET A 154 7.85 -10.32 -10.43
N ASN A 155 6.57 -10.52 -10.14
CA ASN A 155 5.91 -11.81 -9.87
C ASN A 155 4.42 -11.69 -10.20
N SER A 156 3.62 -12.71 -9.89
CA SER A 156 2.18 -12.73 -10.19
C SER A 156 1.37 -11.60 -9.54
N LYS A 157 1.89 -10.92 -8.53
CA LYS A 157 1.19 -9.91 -7.75
C LYS A 157 1.78 -8.50 -7.87
N MET A 158 3.09 -8.38 -8.09
CA MET A 158 3.82 -7.10 -8.00
C MET A 158 4.30 -6.62 -9.37
N HIS A 159 4.01 -5.37 -9.69
CA HIS A 159 4.42 -4.69 -10.91
C HIS A 159 5.13 -3.38 -10.59
N TYR A 160 6.11 -3.03 -11.45
CA TYR A 160 6.88 -1.80 -11.32
C TYR A 160 6.99 -1.09 -12.67
N CYS A 161 7.17 0.24 -12.62
CA CYS A 161 7.55 1.07 -13.76
C CYS A 161 8.44 2.21 -13.32
N LEU A 162 9.09 2.85 -14.30
CA LEU A 162 9.80 4.11 -14.12
C LEU A 162 9.35 5.08 -15.21
N ALA A 163 8.96 6.28 -14.81
CA ALA A 163 8.65 7.39 -15.70
C ALA A 163 9.43 8.63 -15.28
N GLU A 164 9.46 9.63 -16.12
CA GLU A 164 10.12 10.90 -15.86
C GLU A 164 9.18 12.05 -16.22
N CYS A 165 8.85 12.87 -15.23
CA CYS A 165 8.19 14.14 -15.41
C CYS A 165 9.24 15.21 -15.75
N LYS A 166 8.96 16.05 -16.72
CA LYS A 166 9.90 17.14 -17.12
C LYS A 166 10.14 18.14 -15.99
N GLU A 167 9.15 18.34 -15.11
CA GLU A 167 9.19 19.34 -14.03
C GLU A 167 9.64 18.75 -12.70
N HIS A 168 9.28 17.47 -12.43
CA HIS A 168 9.45 16.87 -11.10
C HIS A 168 10.42 15.69 -11.07
N GLY A 169 11.02 15.32 -12.22
CA GLY A 169 11.99 14.23 -12.29
C GLY A 169 11.37 12.83 -12.30
N TYR A 170 12.10 11.86 -11.76
CA TYR A 170 11.70 10.46 -11.83
C TYR A 170 10.50 10.13 -10.96
N ILE A 171 9.60 9.31 -11.51
CA ILE A 171 8.44 8.74 -10.84
C ILE A 171 8.58 7.21 -10.85
N LYS A 172 8.77 6.64 -9.68
CA LYS A 172 8.71 5.20 -9.45
C LYS A 172 7.25 4.79 -9.26
N GLY A 173 6.76 3.92 -10.14
CA GLY A 173 5.44 3.30 -10.02
C GLY A 173 5.54 1.88 -9.49
N ARG A 174 4.63 1.52 -8.59
CA ARG A 174 4.44 0.18 -8.08
C ARG A 174 2.95 -0.09 -7.95
N PHE A 175 2.47 -1.26 -8.41
CA PHE A 175 1.16 -1.74 -7.99
C PHE A 175 1.20 -3.20 -7.56
N ARG A 176 0.29 -3.52 -6.64
CA ARG A 176 0.07 -4.87 -6.16
C ARG A 176 -1.34 -5.32 -6.50
N ILE A 177 -1.44 -6.49 -7.13
CA ILE A 177 -2.70 -7.18 -7.37
C ILE A 177 -3.09 -7.92 -6.10
N ARG A 178 -4.34 -7.79 -5.71
CA ARG A 178 -4.98 -8.50 -4.61
C ARG A 178 -6.27 -9.13 -5.12
N GLU A 179 -6.79 -10.05 -4.35
CA GLU A 179 -8.08 -10.69 -4.54
C GLU A 179 -8.92 -10.43 -3.29
N ASP A 180 -10.17 -10.05 -3.47
CA ASP A 180 -11.11 -9.87 -2.36
C ASP A 180 -11.75 -11.21 -1.97
N ASP A 181 -12.56 -11.19 -0.91
CA ASP A 181 -13.25 -12.39 -0.40
C ASP A 181 -14.35 -12.91 -1.36
N ASN A 182 -14.67 -12.19 -2.44
CA ASN A 182 -15.61 -12.58 -3.48
C ASN A 182 -14.92 -13.05 -4.78
N GLY A 183 -13.59 -13.19 -4.77
CA GLY A 183 -12.80 -13.63 -5.92
C GLY A 183 -12.54 -12.56 -6.98
N LYS A 184 -12.85 -11.29 -6.70
CA LYS A 184 -12.54 -10.18 -7.61
C LYS A 184 -11.10 -9.70 -7.43
N TYR A 185 -10.45 -9.37 -8.54
CA TYR A 185 -9.09 -8.84 -8.55
C TYR A 185 -9.10 -7.32 -8.57
N TYR A 186 -8.32 -6.71 -7.68
CA TYR A 186 -8.12 -5.27 -7.65
C TYR A 186 -6.64 -4.93 -7.47
N ALA A 187 -6.28 -3.70 -7.75
CA ALA A 187 -4.91 -3.23 -7.58
C ALA A 187 -4.82 -2.01 -6.67
N SER A 188 -3.80 -2.03 -5.82
CA SER A 188 -3.35 -0.84 -5.11
C SER A 188 -2.06 -0.35 -5.76
N ARG A 189 -2.11 0.82 -6.44
CA ARG A 189 -0.98 1.48 -7.07
C ARG A 189 -0.45 2.61 -6.21
N VAL A 190 0.86 2.76 -6.21
CA VAL A 190 1.57 3.91 -5.64
C VAL A 190 2.46 4.50 -6.73
N LEU A 191 2.36 5.82 -6.95
CA LEU A 191 3.31 6.61 -7.70
C LEU A 191 4.05 7.52 -6.72
N LYS A 192 5.37 7.49 -6.75
CA LYS A 192 6.23 8.27 -5.85
C LYS A 192 7.37 8.90 -6.63
N LEU A 193 7.61 10.20 -6.38
CA LEU A 193 8.83 10.83 -6.88
C LEU A 193 10.06 10.19 -6.24
N THR A 194 11.12 10.09 -7.01
CA THR A 194 12.37 9.48 -6.55
C THR A 194 13.58 10.12 -7.22
N GLY A 195 14.71 10.09 -6.53
CA GLY A 195 15.99 10.44 -7.13
C GLY A 195 16.57 9.29 -7.95
N GLU A 196 17.82 9.49 -8.43
CA GLU A 196 18.54 8.51 -9.25
C GLU A 196 18.69 7.14 -8.57
N ALA A 197 18.93 7.11 -7.26
CA ALA A 197 19.05 5.86 -6.51
C ALA A 197 17.78 4.99 -6.59
N GLY A 198 16.60 5.60 -6.45
CA GLY A 198 15.33 4.86 -6.60
C GLY A 198 15.00 4.52 -8.05
N ALA A 199 15.46 5.32 -9.02
CA ALA A 199 15.35 4.99 -10.44
C ALA A 199 16.23 3.78 -10.78
N GLU A 200 17.46 3.73 -10.26
CA GLU A 200 18.39 2.62 -10.44
C GLU A 200 17.84 1.32 -9.81
N GLU A 201 17.23 1.40 -8.64
CA GLU A 201 16.55 0.24 -8.05
C GLU A 201 15.52 -0.39 -9.01
N VAL A 202 14.75 0.41 -9.73
CA VAL A 202 13.77 -0.10 -10.70
C VAL A 202 14.47 -0.72 -11.92
N ARG A 203 15.58 -0.14 -12.39
CA ARG A 203 16.39 -0.68 -13.50
C ARG A 203 16.94 -2.06 -13.12
N GLN A 204 17.52 -2.20 -11.94
CA GLN A 204 18.08 -3.47 -11.44
C GLN A 204 16.99 -4.54 -11.33
N ARG A 205 15.83 -4.22 -10.76
CA ARG A 205 14.68 -5.13 -10.72
C ARG A 205 14.26 -5.61 -12.11
N GLN A 206 14.26 -4.72 -13.10
CA GLN A 206 13.93 -5.10 -14.48
C GLN A 206 14.98 -6.04 -15.07
N LEU A 207 16.28 -5.78 -14.85
CA LEU A 207 17.37 -6.64 -15.32
C LEU A 207 17.28 -8.04 -14.72
N GLU A 208 17.01 -8.15 -13.43
CA GLU A 208 16.79 -9.44 -12.75
C GLU A 208 15.63 -10.24 -13.37
N VAL A 209 14.51 -9.58 -13.66
CA VAL A 209 13.35 -10.22 -14.30
C VAL A 209 13.72 -10.71 -15.71
N ARG A 210 14.44 -9.91 -16.49
CA ARG A 210 14.91 -10.28 -17.82
C ARG A 210 15.85 -11.48 -17.76
N LYS A 211 16.80 -11.50 -16.82
CA LYS A 211 17.73 -12.61 -16.58
C LYS A 211 16.99 -13.90 -16.23
N ARG A 212 16.04 -13.84 -15.27
CA ARG A 212 15.20 -15.00 -14.90
C ARG A 212 14.41 -15.56 -16.09
N ARG A 213 13.79 -14.67 -16.90
CA ARG A 213 13.03 -15.08 -18.09
C ARG A 213 13.92 -15.74 -19.16
N ARG A 214 15.14 -15.21 -19.37
CA ARG A 214 16.13 -15.81 -20.29
C ARG A 214 16.54 -17.21 -19.82
N ASN A 215 16.89 -17.36 -18.56
CA ASN A 215 17.29 -18.65 -17.99
C ASN A 215 16.16 -19.70 -18.07
N LYS A 216 14.91 -19.29 -17.81
CA LYS A 216 13.75 -20.18 -17.94
C LYS A 216 13.50 -20.64 -19.39
N ARG A 217 13.76 -19.76 -20.36
CA ARG A 217 13.64 -20.12 -21.80
C ARG A 217 14.75 -21.06 -22.24
N GLN A 218 15.96 -20.91 -21.73
CA GLN A 218 17.08 -21.81 -22.03
C GLN A 218 16.82 -23.22 -21.47
N LYS A 219 16.36 -23.32 -20.19
CA LYS A 219 16.00 -24.62 -19.56
C LYS A 219 14.81 -25.34 -20.20
N LYS A 220 13.98 -24.67 -21.00
CA LYS A 220 12.89 -25.32 -21.76
C LYS A 220 13.32 -25.81 -23.14
N LYS A 221 14.51 -25.44 -23.60
CA LYS A 221 15.05 -25.83 -24.90
C LYS A 221 16.10 -26.93 -24.79
N SER A 222 16.64 -27.19 -23.61
CA SER A 222 17.45 -28.34 -23.25
C SER A 222 16.57 -29.45 -22.64
#